data_b72f2952593413da0314c1585c9f64ac
#
_entry.id   b72f2952593413da0314c1585c9f64ac
#
_cell.length_a   1.000
_cell.length_b   1.000
_cell.length_c   1.000
_cell.angle_alpha   90.00
_cell.angle_beta   90.00
_cell.angle_gamma   90.00
#
_symmetry.space_group_name_H-M   'P 1'
#
loop_
_entity.id
_entity.type
_entity.pdbx_description
1 polymer ?
#
loop_
_entity_poly.entity_id
_entity_poly.type
_entity_poly.pdbx_seq_one_letter_code
_entity_poly.pdbx_strand_id
1 'polypeptide(L)'
;GAHYFNPKVRTILDIGGQDSKAIHLNEKGEVTDFVMNDKCAAGTGRFLEMIARSLEMDIDQLGPEALKSTEEIEITSMCSVFAESEVISLIAQNKEKKDIANGVCRSIANKSYSLMKRVGLEPEFMMTGGVAKNPGVVRAVEEKIGSRLYICPEPEIVGAAGAAIYALEAEE
;
A
#
# COMPACT_ATOMS: atom_id res chain seq x y z
N GLY A 1 -3.85 -16.22 -6.47
CA GLY A 1 -2.43 -15.85 -6.59
C GLY A 1 -1.75 -15.71 -5.23
N ALA A 2 -2.25 -14.86 -4.34
CA ALA A 2 -1.64 -14.67 -3.01
C ALA A 2 -1.54 -15.99 -2.22
N HIS A 3 -2.60 -16.78 -2.21
CA HIS A 3 -2.61 -18.10 -1.55
C HIS A 3 -1.61 -19.08 -2.17
N TYR A 4 -1.38 -19.01 -3.47
CA TYR A 4 -0.37 -19.82 -4.14
C TYR A 4 1.05 -19.51 -3.65
N PHE A 5 1.38 -18.22 -3.47
CA PHE A 5 2.69 -17.81 -2.96
C PHE A 5 2.84 -18.00 -1.45
N ASN A 6 1.75 -17.87 -0.69
CA ASN A 6 1.73 -18.10 0.75
C ASN A 6 0.39 -18.74 1.18
N PRO A 7 0.33 -20.08 1.33
CA PRO A 7 -0.90 -20.77 1.72
C PRO A 7 -1.45 -20.39 3.11
N LYS A 8 -0.64 -19.72 3.93
CA LYS A 8 -1.05 -19.26 5.26
C LYS A 8 -1.70 -17.89 5.26
N VAL A 9 -1.68 -17.17 4.13
CA VAL A 9 -2.23 -15.81 4.05
C VAL A 9 -3.73 -15.83 4.37
N ARG A 10 -4.16 -14.85 5.18
CA ARG A 10 -5.57 -14.60 5.51
C ARG A 10 -6.03 -13.23 5.09
N THR A 11 -5.21 -12.21 5.31
CA THR A 11 -5.52 -10.83 4.94
C THR A 11 -4.53 -10.32 3.91
N ILE A 12 -5.02 -9.87 2.77
CA ILE A 12 -4.23 -9.32 1.68
C ILE A 12 -4.55 -7.83 1.56
N LEU A 13 -3.49 -7.02 1.45
CA LEU A 13 -3.56 -5.63 1.04
C LEU A 13 -2.95 -5.50 -0.35
N ASP A 14 -3.78 -5.26 -1.36
CA ASP A 14 -3.34 -5.00 -2.73
C ASP A 14 -3.39 -3.50 -3.00
N ILE A 15 -2.25 -2.88 -3.33
CA ILE A 15 -2.19 -1.48 -3.70
C ILE A 15 -1.56 -1.35 -5.08
N GLY A 16 -2.43 -1.07 -6.04
CA GLY A 16 -2.07 -0.80 -7.43
C GLY A 16 -1.77 0.68 -7.70
N GLY A 17 -1.66 0.99 -8.98
CA GLY A 17 -1.48 2.38 -9.46
C GLY A 17 -2.70 3.26 -9.22
N GLN A 18 -3.91 2.74 -9.37
CA GLN A 18 -5.16 3.52 -9.36
C GLN A 18 -6.17 3.07 -8.30
N ASP A 19 -6.02 1.88 -7.77
CA ASP A 19 -6.92 1.31 -6.78
C ASP A 19 -6.15 0.68 -5.61
N SER A 20 -6.88 0.40 -4.55
CA SER A 20 -6.40 -0.40 -3.43
C SER A 20 -7.51 -1.33 -2.93
N LYS A 21 -7.13 -2.54 -2.54
CA LYS A 21 -8.06 -3.58 -2.11
C LYS A 21 -7.58 -4.20 -0.79
N ALA A 22 -8.52 -4.52 0.06
CA ALA A 22 -8.30 -5.45 1.16
C ALA A 22 -9.16 -6.69 0.92
N ILE A 23 -8.56 -7.86 1.05
CA ILE A 23 -9.17 -9.14 0.74
C ILE A 23 -8.93 -10.09 1.92
N HIS A 24 -9.99 -10.76 2.37
CA HIS A 24 -9.91 -11.78 3.39
C HIS A 24 -10.10 -13.16 2.77
N LEU A 25 -9.25 -14.12 3.16
CA LEU A 25 -9.28 -15.50 2.72
C LEU A 25 -9.54 -16.45 3.88
N ASN A 26 -10.25 -17.55 3.60
CA ASN A 26 -10.30 -18.69 4.49
C ASN A 26 -9.05 -19.57 4.38
N GLU A 27 -8.99 -20.66 5.14
CA GLU A 27 -7.88 -21.61 5.15
C GLU A 27 -7.65 -22.31 3.80
N LYS A 28 -8.68 -22.36 2.94
CA LYS A 28 -8.62 -22.96 1.60
C LYS A 28 -8.16 -21.96 0.52
N GLY A 29 -7.93 -20.68 0.90
CA GLY A 29 -7.59 -19.63 -0.06
C GLY A 29 -8.80 -19.05 -0.81
N GLU A 30 -10.03 -19.38 -0.38
CA GLU A 30 -11.24 -18.80 -0.95
C GLU A 30 -11.49 -17.41 -0.37
N VAL A 31 -11.92 -16.47 -1.22
CA VAL A 31 -12.28 -15.11 -0.80
C VAL A 31 -13.57 -15.16 0.00
N THR A 32 -13.51 -14.72 1.24
CA THR A 32 -14.67 -14.62 2.14
C THR A 32 -15.22 -13.21 2.24
N ASP A 33 -14.36 -12.20 2.09
CA ASP A 33 -14.75 -10.80 2.06
C ASP A 33 -13.73 -9.98 1.27
N PHE A 34 -14.19 -8.90 0.67
CA PHE A 34 -13.30 -7.95 0.04
C PHE A 34 -13.87 -6.54 0.02
N VAL A 35 -13.00 -5.56 0.03
CA VAL A 35 -13.35 -4.16 -0.10
C VAL A 35 -12.33 -3.45 -0.98
N MET A 36 -12.80 -2.54 -1.83
CA MET A 36 -11.97 -1.83 -2.78
C MET A 36 -12.18 -0.31 -2.66
N ASN A 37 -11.10 0.42 -2.85
CA ASN A 37 -11.09 1.85 -3.13
C ASN A 37 -10.61 2.06 -4.57
N ASP A 38 -11.55 2.32 -5.47
CA ASP A 38 -11.33 2.55 -6.90
C ASP A 38 -11.67 3.98 -7.35
N LYS A 39 -12.13 4.82 -6.41
CA LYS A 39 -12.64 6.17 -6.71
C LYS A 39 -11.75 7.30 -6.20
N CYS A 40 -10.79 6.99 -5.35
CA CYS A 40 -9.93 7.99 -4.74
C CYS A 40 -8.46 7.60 -4.91
N ALA A 41 -7.70 8.44 -5.60
CA ALA A 41 -6.27 8.22 -5.82
C ALA A 41 -5.45 8.20 -4.50
N ALA A 42 -5.94 8.89 -3.47
CA ALA A 42 -5.25 8.89 -2.18
C ALA A 42 -5.21 7.48 -1.58
N GLY A 43 -4.01 6.98 -1.31
CA GLY A 43 -3.77 5.60 -0.87
C GLY A 43 -3.45 4.63 -2.00
N THR A 44 -3.05 5.12 -3.18
CA THR A 44 -2.66 4.34 -4.35
C THR A 44 -1.29 4.77 -4.89
N GLY A 45 -0.75 4.04 -5.86
CA GLY A 45 0.52 4.39 -6.51
C GLY A 45 0.50 5.77 -7.18
N ARG A 46 -0.62 6.18 -7.77
CA ARG A 46 -0.80 7.53 -8.35
C ARG A 46 -0.62 8.65 -7.35
N PHE A 47 -1.04 8.45 -6.12
CA PHE A 47 -0.79 9.41 -5.05
C PHE A 47 0.71 9.55 -4.75
N LEU A 48 1.43 8.42 -4.66
CA LEU A 48 2.89 8.44 -4.47
C LEU A 48 3.62 9.13 -5.63
N GLU A 49 3.23 8.83 -6.89
CA GLU A 49 3.80 9.48 -8.08
C GLU A 49 3.61 11.00 -8.06
N MET A 50 2.41 11.46 -7.71
CA MET A 50 2.09 12.88 -7.61
C MET A 50 2.97 13.57 -6.56
N ILE A 51 3.07 12.99 -5.37
CA ILE A 51 3.88 13.56 -4.28
C ILE A 51 5.38 13.49 -4.58
N ALA A 52 5.87 12.41 -5.20
CA ALA A 52 7.27 12.32 -5.61
C ALA A 52 7.65 13.46 -6.56
N ARG A 53 6.77 13.81 -7.53
CA ARG A 53 6.95 14.96 -8.41
C ARG A 53 6.99 16.28 -7.64
N SER A 54 6.08 16.49 -6.67
CA SER A 54 6.06 17.71 -5.84
C SER A 54 7.30 17.83 -4.97
N LEU A 55 7.90 16.71 -4.56
CA LEU A 55 9.17 16.65 -3.82
C LEU A 55 10.41 16.70 -4.74
N GLU A 56 10.24 16.75 -6.07
CA GLU A 56 11.33 16.69 -7.05
C GLU A 56 12.24 15.47 -6.82
N MET A 57 11.67 14.29 -6.68
CA MET A 57 12.38 13.02 -6.53
C MET A 57 11.75 11.92 -7.38
N ASP A 58 12.55 10.92 -7.71
CA ASP A 58 12.03 9.72 -8.37
C ASP A 58 11.16 8.91 -7.42
N ILE A 59 10.14 8.25 -7.97
CA ILE A 59 9.20 7.44 -7.18
C ILE A 59 9.92 6.34 -6.37
N ASP A 60 10.97 5.75 -6.93
CA ASP A 60 11.75 4.70 -6.29
C ASP A 60 12.60 5.21 -5.12
N GLN A 61 12.86 6.51 -5.05
CA GLN A 61 13.58 7.14 -3.94
C GLN A 61 12.68 7.47 -2.76
N LEU A 62 11.37 7.65 -2.98
CA LEU A 62 10.45 8.12 -1.95
C LEU A 62 10.42 7.19 -0.73
N GLY A 63 10.35 5.88 -0.95
CA GLY A 63 10.34 4.90 0.15
C GLY A 63 11.65 4.86 0.94
N PRO A 64 12.82 4.70 0.29
CA PRO A 64 14.11 4.78 0.96
C PRO A 64 14.36 6.09 1.72
N GLU A 65 13.94 7.24 1.17
CA GLU A 65 14.03 8.52 1.87
C GLU A 65 13.10 8.58 3.09
N ALA A 66 11.86 8.10 2.98
CA ALA A 66 10.93 8.01 4.11
C ALA A 66 11.50 7.25 5.30
N LEU A 67 12.31 6.20 5.05
CA LEU A 67 12.95 5.42 6.11
C LEU A 67 14.04 6.19 6.87
N LYS A 68 14.54 7.29 6.33
CA LYS A 68 15.56 8.16 6.96
C LYS A 68 14.95 9.28 7.79
N SER A 69 13.62 9.35 7.89
CA SER A 69 12.89 10.38 8.61
C SER A 69 13.35 10.50 10.06
N THR A 70 13.44 11.73 10.50
CA THR A 70 13.84 12.09 11.87
C THR A 70 12.79 12.95 12.60
N GLU A 71 11.84 13.52 11.85
CA GLU A 71 10.72 14.29 12.38
C GLU A 71 9.40 13.63 11.97
N GLU A 72 8.46 13.51 12.88
CA GLU A 72 7.13 13.01 12.59
C GLU A 72 6.27 14.13 11.99
N ILE A 73 5.98 14.03 10.70
CA ILE A 73 5.06 14.93 9.99
C ILE A 73 3.77 14.17 9.73
N GLU A 74 2.63 14.76 10.05
CA GLU A 74 1.33 14.23 9.72
C GLU A 74 0.77 14.91 8.47
N ILE A 75 0.36 14.11 7.48
CA ILE A 75 -0.42 14.57 6.33
C ILE A 75 -1.89 14.35 6.67
N THR A 76 -2.60 15.44 6.94
CA THR A 76 -3.97 15.42 7.47
C THR A 76 -5.02 15.28 6.39
N SER A 77 -4.72 15.72 5.18
CA SER A 77 -5.67 15.77 4.08
C SER A 77 -6.00 14.37 3.54
N MET A 78 -7.29 14.05 3.52
CA MET A 78 -7.79 12.78 2.99
C MET A 78 -7.86 12.74 1.46
N CYS A 79 -8.01 13.89 0.82
CA CYS A 79 -8.07 14.04 -0.65
C CYS A 79 -6.67 14.30 -1.19
N SER A 80 -6.30 13.62 -2.29
CA SER A 80 -4.99 13.76 -2.92
C SER A 80 -4.65 15.20 -3.31
N VAL A 81 -5.62 15.97 -3.80
CA VAL A 81 -5.43 17.38 -4.20
C VAL A 81 -5.06 18.26 -3.01
N PHE A 82 -5.76 18.09 -1.88
CA PHE A 82 -5.45 18.85 -0.68
C PHE A 82 -4.15 18.38 -0.02
N ALA A 83 -3.86 17.08 -0.07
CA ALA A 83 -2.60 16.54 0.42
C ALA A 83 -1.40 17.08 -0.38
N GLU A 84 -1.52 17.25 -1.70
CA GLU A 84 -0.51 17.90 -2.52
C GLU A 84 -0.27 19.34 -2.08
N SER A 85 -1.33 20.11 -1.85
CA SER A 85 -1.22 21.50 -1.35
C SER A 85 -0.58 21.56 0.04
N GLU A 86 -0.88 20.59 0.91
CA GLU A 86 -0.27 20.46 2.24
C GLU A 86 1.23 20.17 2.12
N VAL A 87 1.63 19.25 1.22
CA VAL A 87 3.04 18.94 0.93
C VAL A 87 3.79 20.18 0.40
N ILE A 88 3.20 20.93 -0.53
CA ILE A 88 3.80 22.18 -1.04
C ILE A 88 4.00 23.18 0.10
N SER A 89 3.02 23.30 1.01
CA SER A 89 3.14 24.17 2.19
C SER A 89 4.26 23.73 3.12
N LEU A 90 4.46 22.43 3.32
CA LEU A 90 5.55 21.90 4.15
C LEU A 90 6.93 22.16 3.51
N ILE A 91 7.03 22.05 2.17
CA ILE A 91 8.24 22.43 1.43
C ILE A 91 8.55 23.91 1.63
N ALA A 92 7.54 24.78 1.51
CA ALA A 92 7.70 26.22 1.73
C ALA A 92 8.12 26.57 3.17
N GLN A 93 7.81 25.71 4.15
CA GLN A 93 8.26 25.81 5.53
C GLN A 93 9.66 25.21 5.78
N ASN A 94 10.37 24.83 4.70
CA ASN A 94 11.69 24.18 4.75
C ASN A 94 11.70 22.85 5.56
N LYS A 95 10.60 22.10 5.56
CA LYS A 95 10.61 20.74 6.10
C LYS A 95 11.42 19.82 5.21
N GLU A 96 12.15 18.89 5.82
CA GLU A 96 12.99 17.93 5.09
C GLU A 96 12.16 16.99 4.23
N LYS A 97 12.58 16.77 2.98
CA LYS A 97 11.89 15.88 2.03
C LYS A 97 11.65 14.47 2.59
N LYS A 98 12.62 13.93 3.35
CA LYS A 98 12.53 12.62 4.00
C LYS A 98 11.38 12.54 5.02
N ASP A 99 11.16 13.62 5.78
CA ASP A 99 10.13 13.66 6.82
C ASP A 99 8.75 13.81 6.19
N ILE A 100 8.62 14.61 5.12
CA ILE A 100 7.41 14.71 4.32
C ILE A 100 7.08 13.35 3.67
N ALA A 101 8.07 12.68 3.07
CA ALA A 101 7.92 11.36 2.45
C ALA A 101 7.42 10.31 3.46
N ASN A 102 7.94 10.33 4.70
CA ASN A 102 7.45 9.46 5.76
C ASN A 102 5.99 9.77 6.13
N GLY A 103 5.62 11.05 6.27
CA GLY A 103 4.24 11.46 6.52
C GLY A 103 3.27 10.95 5.44
N VAL A 104 3.68 11.00 4.18
CA VAL A 104 2.92 10.46 3.05
C VAL A 104 2.76 8.94 3.15
N CYS A 105 3.83 8.19 3.43
CA CYS A 105 3.77 6.74 3.63
C CYS A 105 2.81 6.37 4.78
N ARG A 106 2.85 7.10 5.89
CA ARG A 106 1.94 6.92 7.03
C ARG A 106 0.49 7.25 6.69
N SER A 107 0.23 8.27 5.86
CA SER A 107 -1.12 8.59 5.37
C SER A 107 -1.70 7.42 4.56
N ILE A 108 -0.90 6.80 3.68
CA ILE A 108 -1.30 5.59 2.95
C ILE A 108 -1.58 4.43 3.92
N ALA A 109 -0.69 4.20 4.89
CA ALA A 109 -0.86 3.15 5.88
C ALA A 109 -2.15 3.32 6.70
N ASN A 110 -2.52 4.54 7.08
CA ASN A 110 -3.76 4.84 7.79
C ASN A 110 -5.00 4.47 6.96
N LYS A 111 -5.00 4.81 5.66
CA LYS A 111 -6.09 4.44 4.74
C LYS A 111 -6.16 2.94 4.52
N SER A 112 -5.01 2.31 4.27
CA SER A 112 -4.89 0.86 4.09
C SER A 112 -5.39 0.09 5.31
N TYR A 113 -5.00 0.51 6.51
CA TYR A 113 -5.48 -0.08 7.76
C TYR A 113 -7.01 0.04 7.91
N SER A 114 -7.55 1.21 7.57
CA SER A 114 -9.01 1.42 7.60
C SER A 114 -9.74 0.50 6.61
N LEU A 115 -9.12 0.24 5.46
CA LEU A 115 -9.66 -0.68 4.46
C LEU A 115 -9.58 -2.13 4.96
N MET A 116 -8.42 -2.55 5.47
CA MET A 116 -8.20 -3.90 6.01
C MET A 116 -9.13 -4.21 7.20
N LYS A 117 -9.38 -3.23 8.07
CA LYS A 117 -10.34 -3.42 9.20
C LYS A 117 -11.75 -3.79 8.76
N ARG A 118 -12.16 -3.40 7.56
CA ARG A 118 -13.51 -3.69 7.06
C ARG A 118 -13.70 -5.15 6.68
N VAL A 119 -12.63 -5.83 6.28
CA VAL A 119 -12.67 -7.27 5.93
C VAL A 119 -12.21 -8.17 7.08
N GLY A 120 -11.72 -7.58 8.17
CA GLY A 120 -11.12 -8.30 9.29
C GLY A 120 -9.59 -8.36 9.20
N LEU A 121 -8.95 -8.25 10.36
CA LEU A 121 -7.48 -8.32 10.49
C LEU A 121 -7.11 -9.70 11.04
N GLU A 122 -6.78 -10.62 10.16
CA GLU A 122 -6.35 -11.96 10.50
C GLU A 122 -4.93 -12.21 9.92
N PRO A 123 -3.94 -12.56 10.74
CA PRO A 123 -2.63 -12.99 10.25
C PRO A 123 -2.74 -14.37 9.58
N GLU A 124 -1.94 -14.71 8.60
CA GLU A 124 -0.79 -14.00 8.04
C GLU A 124 -1.23 -12.89 7.06
N PHE A 125 -0.51 -11.78 7.11
CA PHE A 125 -0.75 -10.63 6.24
C PHE A 125 0.17 -10.67 5.02
N MET A 126 -0.35 -10.29 3.86
CA MET A 126 0.43 -10.15 2.61
C MET A 126 0.13 -8.81 1.96
N MET A 127 1.13 -8.17 1.40
CA MET A 127 0.96 -7.00 0.56
C MET A 127 1.34 -7.31 -0.88
N THR A 128 0.49 -6.90 -1.84
CA THR A 128 0.63 -7.09 -3.28
C THR A 128 0.45 -5.76 -4.02
N GLY A 129 0.64 -5.79 -5.33
CA GLY A 129 0.62 -4.60 -6.17
C GLY A 129 1.95 -3.84 -6.19
N GLY A 130 2.08 -2.88 -7.10
CA GLY A 130 3.33 -2.15 -7.30
C GLY A 130 3.82 -1.37 -6.09
N VAL A 131 2.89 -0.90 -5.23
CA VAL A 131 3.23 -0.15 -4.01
C VAL A 131 3.91 -1.03 -2.96
N ALA A 132 3.77 -2.35 -3.02
CA ALA A 132 4.50 -3.27 -2.15
C ALA A 132 6.03 -3.24 -2.36
N LYS A 133 6.51 -2.63 -3.44
CA LYS A 133 7.94 -2.36 -3.68
C LYS A 133 8.45 -1.11 -2.94
N ASN A 134 7.57 -0.30 -2.36
CA ASN A 134 7.95 0.89 -1.61
C ASN A 134 8.19 0.54 -0.13
N PRO A 135 9.45 0.50 0.34
CA PRO A 135 9.77 0.05 1.70
C PRO A 135 9.25 0.99 2.80
N GLY A 136 9.06 2.28 2.50
CA GLY A 136 8.48 3.24 3.43
C GLY A 136 7.01 2.96 3.70
N VAL A 137 6.24 2.64 2.65
CA VAL A 137 4.83 2.26 2.79
C VAL A 137 4.69 0.91 3.50
N VAL A 138 5.49 -0.09 3.10
CA VAL A 138 5.49 -1.42 3.75
C VAL A 138 5.71 -1.27 5.24
N ARG A 139 6.78 -0.56 5.65
CA ARG A 139 7.09 -0.31 7.06
C ARG A 139 5.96 0.40 7.78
N ALA A 140 5.40 1.45 7.20
CA ALA A 140 4.31 2.21 7.81
C ALA A 140 3.05 1.36 8.02
N VAL A 141 2.73 0.44 7.08
CA VAL A 141 1.62 -0.51 7.22
C VAL A 141 1.93 -1.54 8.31
N GLU A 142 3.14 -2.13 8.34
CA GLU A 142 3.57 -3.06 9.38
C GLU A 142 3.47 -2.45 10.79
N GLU A 143 3.94 -1.23 10.95
CA GLU A 143 3.83 -0.48 12.22
C GLU A 143 2.36 -0.28 12.62
N LYS A 144 1.50 -0.01 11.65
CA LYS A 144 0.07 0.24 11.90
C LYS A 144 -0.71 -1.02 12.27
N ILE A 145 -0.41 -2.17 11.64
CA ILE A 145 -1.06 -3.45 11.95
C ILE A 145 -0.40 -4.18 13.12
N GLY A 146 0.81 -3.78 13.52
CA GLY A 146 1.59 -4.44 14.59
C GLY A 146 2.11 -5.82 14.18
N SER A 147 2.28 -6.08 12.89
CA SER A 147 2.71 -7.37 12.34
C SER A 147 3.52 -7.19 11.05
N ARG A 148 4.28 -8.22 10.69
CA ARG A 148 5.01 -8.24 9.43
C ARG A 148 4.10 -8.56 8.25
N LEU A 149 4.45 -8.00 7.10
CA LEU A 149 3.83 -8.29 5.81
C LEU A 149 4.70 -9.27 5.03
N TYR A 150 4.09 -10.31 4.50
CA TYR A 150 4.73 -11.12 3.47
C TYR A 150 4.70 -10.35 2.14
N ILE A 151 5.86 -10.17 1.53
CA ILE A 151 6.02 -9.57 0.20
C ILE A 151 6.70 -10.62 -0.68
N CYS A 152 6.05 -11.06 -1.74
CA CYS A 152 6.69 -11.96 -2.71
C CYS A 152 7.66 -11.17 -3.61
N PRO A 153 8.60 -11.85 -4.31
CA PRO A 153 9.60 -11.18 -5.14
C PRO A 153 9.01 -10.26 -6.22
N GLU A 154 7.87 -10.64 -6.80
CA GLU A 154 7.18 -9.89 -7.85
C GLU A 154 5.73 -9.58 -7.42
N PRO A 155 5.54 -8.64 -6.49
CA PRO A 155 4.25 -8.40 -5.88
C PRO A 155 3.19 -7.83 -6.85
N GLU A 156 3.59 -7.22 -7.94
CA GLU A 156 2.71 -6.63 -8.95
C GLU A 156 2.06 -7.67 -9.88
N ILE A 157 2.61 -8.88 -10.00
CA ILE A 157 2.06 -9.92 -10.89
C ILE A 157 1.22 -10.97 -10.15
N VAL A 158 1.03 -10.84 -8.85
CA VAL A 158 0.29 -11.83 -8.03
C VAL A 158 -1.12 -12.04 -8.57
N GLY A 159 -1.81 -10.97 -8.98
CA GLY A 159 -3.14 -11.07 -9.61
C GLY A 159 -3.10 -11.81 -10.95
N ALA A 160 -2.10 -11.54 -11.80
CA ALA A 160 -1.93 -12.22 -13.09
C ALA A 160 -1.60 -13.71 -12.86
N ALA A 161 -0.77 -14.05 -11.90
CA ALA A 161 -0.47 -15.43 -11.52
C ALA A 161 -1.75 -16.17 -11.07
N GLY A 162 -2.60 -15.53 -10.27
CA GLY A 162 -3.88 -16.09 -9.86
C GLY A 162 -4.82 -16.33 -11.04
N ALA A 163 -4.91 -15.39 -11.97
CA ALA A 163 -5.71 -15.54 -13.19
C ALA A 163 -5.22 -16.71 -14.06
N ALA A 164 -3.90 -16.89 -14.19
CA ALA A 164 -3.32 -18.00 -14.93
C ALA A 164 -3.63 -19.36 -14.27
N ILE A 165 -3.60 -19.44 -12.92
CA ILE A 165 -3.95 -20.64 -12.19
C ILE A 165 -5.43 -21.00 -12.45
N TYR A 166 -6.35 -20.04 -12.34
CA TYR A 166 -7.76 -20.27 -12.64
C TYR A 166 -8.00 -20.72 -14.09
N ALA A 167 -7.25 -20.20 -15.05
CA ALA A 167 -7.38 -20.63 -16.44
C ALA A 167 -6.97 -22.10 -16.61
N LEU A 168 -5.91 -22.54 -15.95
CA LEU A 168 -5.45 -23.93 -15.99
C LEU A 168 -6.47 -24.90 -15.33
N GLU A 169 -7.01 -24.52 -14.17
CA GLU A 169 -8.02 -25.33 -13.46
C GLU A 169 -9.36 -25.43 -14.20
N ALA A 170 -9.67 -24.44 -15.06
CA ALA A 170 -10.91 -24.45 -15.84
C ALA A 170 -10.84 -25.37 -17.10
N GLU A 171 -9.64 -25.82 -17.49
CA GLU A 171 -9.42 -26.75 -18.61
C GLU A 171 -9.43 -28.23 -18.17
N GLU A 172 -9.39 -28.51 -16.86
CA GLU A 172 -9.54 -29.85 -16.28
C GLU A 172 -11.01 -30.22 -15.98
#